data_af7b66c57b2b9302fb8bb61ba0db695b
#
_entry.id   af7b66c57b2b9302fb8bb61ba0db695b
#
_cell.length_a   1.000
_cell.length_b   1.000
_cell.length_c   1.000
_cell.angle_alpha   90.00
_cell.angle_beta   90.00
_cell.angle_gamma   90.00
#
_symmetry.space_group_name_H-M   'P 1'
#
loop_
_entity.id
_entity.type
_entity.pdbx_description
1 polymer ?
#
loop_
_entity_poly.entity_id
_entity_poly.type
_entity_poly.pdbx_seq_one_letter_code
_entity_poly.pdbx_strand_id
1 'polypeptide(L)'
;MSDLASATRSSQLGPVAVVVASVALVVMWSSGFVGAELAARAGGEPVTVLAWRFVVLSSILCVAMLVLRRRWPRWRSWLRQGSVAMLSQFGYLLMIFEGVRLGVDGGTAALIAALQPMLVATIAGRFLGERANVWMWAGMLVGFAGVALVVSGQLNHTGAPLWAYALPVVGVLCLGTGTVLQRRWHMHDDLLQTLTMHSIVAGAAFMLVALVRGQAAVPTTVELWLAILWLVGLSSLGGYLLYVTVTRSHGATFVSTLLYLTPPTTMLWVWLMFGVPVSVLGIVGMAVAAAGVAIVLTAQRRVGRASVVGHRRTRPGDESQEPA
;
A
#
# COMPACT_ATOMS: atom_id res chain seq x y z
N MET A 1 -3.36 38.62 22.55
CA MET A 1 -3.25 37.15 22.65
C MET A 1 -4.44 36.42 22.04
N SER A 2 -5.36 37.10 21.33
CA SER A 2 -6.56 36.51 20.70
C SER A 2 -6.40 36.16 19.21
N ASP A 3 -5.32 36.57 18.55
CA ASP A 3 -5.16 36.37 17.08
C ASP A 3 -4.31 35.17 16.65
N LEU A 4 -3.73 34.44 17.60
CA LEU A 4 -2.98 33.21 17.29
C LEU A 4 -3.84 31.92 17.33
N ALA A 5 -5.08 32.02 17.78
CA ALA A 5 -5.99 30.88 17.86
C ALA A 5 -6.83 30.68 16.58
N SER A 6 -6.77 31.60 15.61
CA SER A 6 -7.55 31.48 14.36
C SER A 6 -6.80 30.85 13.19
N ALA A 7 -5.49 30.57 13.30
CA ALA A 7 -4.66 30.08 12.20
C ALA A 7 -4.58 28.55 12.09
N THR A 8 -5.26 27.79 12.95
CA THR A 8 -5.27 26.31 12.92
C THR A 8 -6.65 25.72 12.61
N ARG A 9 -7.49 26.41 11.87
CA ARG A 9 -8.56 25.71 11.14
C ARG A 9 -7.90 24.95 9.99
N SER A 10 -7.44 23.71 10.26
CA SER A 10 -7.28 22.70 9.22
C SER A 10 -8.56 22.75 8.38
N SER A 11 -8.42 23.01 7.07
CA SER A 11 -9.53 23.01 6.13
C SER A 11 -10.16 21.62 6.13
N GLN A 12 -11.13 21.39 7.02
CA GLN A 12 -11.90 20.16 7.01
C GLN A 12 -12.67 20.17 5.68
N LEU A 13 -12.42 19.16 4.88
CA LEU A 13 -13.18 18.94 3.66
C LEU A 13 -14.66 18.86 4.01
N GLY A 14 -15.50 19.57 3.28
CA GLY A 14 -16.95 19.41 3.43
C GLY A 14 -17.37 17.96 3.16
N PRO A 15 -18.54 17.52 3.66
CA PRO A 15 -18.95 16.11 3.60
C PRO A 15 -18.96 15.53 2.16
N VAL A 16 -19.36 16.31 1.18
CA VAL A 16 -19.32 15.91 -0.25
C VAL A 16 -17.87 15.76 -0.72
N ALA A 17 -16.99 16.70 -0.39
CA ALA A 17 -15.58 16.64 -0.78
C ALA A 17 -14.87 15.42 -0.16
N VAL A 18 -15.24 15.03 1.06
CA VAL A 18 -14.75 13.82 1.72
C VAL A 18 -15.13 12.57 0.95
N VAL A 19 -16.41 12.45 0.57
CA VAL A 19 -16.89 11.30 -0.20
C VAL A 19 -16.19 11.22 -1.54
N VAL A 20 -16.10 12.33 -2.27
CA VAL A 20 -15.42 12.40 -3.57
C VAL A 20 -13.95 12.03 -3.43
N ALA A 21 -13.22 12.60 -2.45
CA ALA A 21 -11.81 12.29 -2.21
C ALA A 21 -11.60 10.83 -1.81
N SER A 22 -12.52 10.25 -1.02
CA SER A 22 -12.48 8.84 -0.61
C SER A 22 -12.68 7.90 -1.78
N VAL A 23 -13.67 8.14 -2.61
CA VAL A 23 -13.91 7.35 -3.84
C VAL A 23 -12.73 7.48 -4.79
N ALA A 24 -12.26 8.71 -5.04
CA ALA A 24 -11.11 8.97 -5.88
C ALA A 24 -9.85 8.26 -5.36
N LEU A 25 -9.62 8.26 -4.04
CA LEU A 25 -8.51 7.53 -3.42
C LEU A 25 -8.58 6.03 -3.74
N VAL A 26 -9.72 5.40 -3.51
CA VAL A 26 -9.89 3.96 -3.76
C VAL A 26 -9.65 3.64 -5.23
N VAL A 27 -10.24 4.42 -6.14
CA VAL A 27 -10.07 4.26 -7.59
C VAL A 27 -8.60 4.45 -7.99
N MET A 28 -7.97 5.56 -7.58
CA MET A 28 -6.57 5.84 -7.93
C MET A 28 -5.60 4.80 -7.34
N TRP A 29 -5.87 4.34 -6.13
CA TRP A 29 -5.04 3.29 -5.50
C TRP A 29 -5.18 1.95 -6.23
N SER A 30 -6.42 1.56 -6.57
CA SER A 30 -6.71 0.35 -7.34
C SER A 30 -6.08 0.35 -8.73
N SER A 31 -5.87 1.53 -9.32
CA SER A 31 -5.28 1.69 -10.65
C SER A 31 -3.87 1.10 -10.78
N GLY A 32 -3.17 0.89 -9.65
CA GLY A 32 -1.86 0.26 -9.64
C GLY A 32 -1.89 -1.21 -10.12
N PHE A 33 -2.88 -1.97 -9.67
CA PHE A 33 -3.08 -3.37 -10.08
C PHE A 33 -3.60 -3.45 -11.51
N VAL A 34 -4.50 -2.55 -11.89
CA VAL A 34 -4.98 -2.42 -13.29
C VAL A 34 -3.82 -2.06 -14.23
N GLY A 35 -2.92 -1.17 -13.80
CA GLY A 35 -1.73 -0.81 -14.56
C GLY A 35 -0.73 -1.96 -14.72
N ALA A 36 -0.63 -2.86 -13.73
CA ALA A 36 0.15 -4.10 -13.85
C ALA A 36 -0.44 -5.02 -14.91
N GLU A 37 -1.77 -5.17 -14.94
CA GLU A 37 -2.50 -5.95 -15.95
C GLU A 37 -2.34 -5.32 -17.35
N LEU A 38 -2.48 -3.99 -17.48
CA LEU A 38 -2.23 -3.27 -18.73
C LEU A 38 -0.82 -3.53 -19.27
N ALA A 39 0.19 -3.43 -18.40
CA ALA A 39 1.58 -3.66 -18.77
C ALA A 39 1.82 -5.11 -19.22
N ALA A 40 1.25 -6.09 -18.50
CA ALA A 40 1.38 -7.51 -18.85
C ALA A 40 0.72 -7.81 -20.20
N ARG A 41 -0.47 -7.28 -20.47
CA ARG A 41 -1.18 -7.46 -21.75
C ARG A 41 -0.48 -6.76 -22.92
N ALA A 42 0.23 -5.67 -22.66
CA ALA A 42 1.08 -5.02 -23.65
C ALA A 42 2.41 -5.75 -23.89
N GLY A 43 2.62 -6.92 -23.30
CA GLY A 43 3.86 -7.70 -23.41
C GLY A 43 5.04 -7.07 -22.68
N GLY A 44 4.77 -6.21 -21.70
CA GLY A 44 5.80 -5.51 -20.93
C GLY A 44 6.46 -6.40 -19.90
N GLU A 45 7.79 -6.49 -19.94
CA GLU A 45 8.56 -7.11 -18.88
C GLU A 45 8.44 -6.26 -17.59
N PRO A 46 8.10 -6.86 -16.42
CA PRO A 46 7.88 -6.15 -15.18
C PRO A 46 9.00 -5.20 -14.80
N VAL A 47 10.25 -5.65 -14.97
CA VAL A 47 11.43 -4.87 -14.63
C VAL A 47 11.57 -3.65 -15.53
N THR A 48 11.31 -3.78 -16.83
CA THR A 48 11.33 -2.68 -17.80
C THR A 48 10.26 -1.63 -17.44
N VAL A 49 9.02 -2.10 -17.26
CA VAL A 49 7.89 -1.21 -16.93
C VAL A 49 8.15 -0.44 -15.63
N LEU A 50 8.59 -1.14 -14.59
CA LEU A 50 8.87 -0.54 -13.29
C LEU A 50 10.10 0.38 -13.32
N ALA A 51 11.16 0.03 -14.06
CA ALA A 51 12.32 0.90 -14.24
C ALA A 51 11.90 2.24 -14.88
N TRP A 52 11.22 2.22 -16.02
CA TRP A 52 10.76 3.42 -16.70
C TRP A 52 9.70 4.19 -15.95
N ARG A 53 8.77 3.49 -15.24
CA ARG A 53 7.83 4.14 -14.31
C ARG A 53 8.57 4.99 -13.28
N PHE A 54 9.59 4.42 -12.61
CA PHE A 54 10.31 5.13 -11.57
C PHE A 54 11.29 6.18 -12.13
N VAL A 55 11.84 6.01 -13.32
CA VAL A 55 12.61 7.05 -14.01
C VAL A 55 11.73 8.28 -14.25
N VAL A 56 10.54 8.10 -14.82
CA VAL A 56 9.62 9.22 -15.06
C VAL A 56 9.15 9.83 -13.74
N LEU A 57 8.73 9.01 -12.78
CA LEU A 57 8.24 9.48 -11.47
C LEU A 57 9.32 10.23 -10.70
N SER A 58 10.55 9.69 -10.60
CA SER A 58 11.64 10.35 -9.89
C SER A 58 12.04 11.66 -10.56
N SER A 59 12.02 11.73 -11.89
CA SER A 59 12.27 12.98 -12.63
C SER A 59 11.25 14.05 -12.26
N ILE A 60 9.96 13.72 -12.27
CA ILE A 60 8.88 14.65 -11.87
C ILE A 60 9.07 15.11 -10.41
N LEU A 61 9.36 14.19 -9.51
CA LEU A 61 9.53 14.51 -8.09
C LEU A 61 10.81 15.32 -7.83
N CYS A 62 11.91 15.06 -8.55
CA CYS A 62 13.13 15.87 -8.48
C CYS A 62 12.87 17.30 -8.96
N VAL A 63 12.16 17.45 -10.08
CA VAL A 63 11.75 18.79 -10.56
C VAL A 63 10.86 19.48 -9.52
N ALA A 64 9.91 18.78 -8.92
CA ALA A 64 9.08 19.34 -7.85
C ALA A 64 9.91 19.78 -6.64
N MET A 65 10.90 18.99 -6.21
CA MET A 65 11.84 19.36 -5.13
C MET A 65 12.60 20.65 -5.45
N LEU A 66 13.09 20.78 -6.69
CA LEU A 66 13.82 21.97 -7.14
C LEU A 66 12.92 23.20 -7.23
N VAL A 67 11.76 23.09 -7.88
CA VAL A 67 10.79 24.20 -8.04
C VAL A 67 10.27 24.69 -6.70
N LEU A 68 9.94 23.76 -5.79
CA LEU A 68 9.47 24.08 -4.45
C LEU A 68 10.61 24.43 -3.48
N ARG A 69 11.85 24.49 -3.98
CA ARG A 69 13.06 24.82 -3.19
C ARG A 69 13.17 24.02 -1.89
N ARG A 70 12.78 22.75 -1.93
CA ARG A 70 12.86 21.86 -0.77
C ARG A 70 14.30 21.42 -0.54
N ARG A 71 14.69 21.29 0.75
CA ARG A 71 16.02 20.82 1.12
C ARG A 71 16.14 19.33 0.82
N TRP A 72 17.27 18.91 0.28
CA TRP A 72 17.60 17.50 0.10
C TRP A 72 17.79 16.80 1.45
N PRO A 73 17.29 15.57 1.60
CA PRO A 73 17.43 14.82 2.84
C PRO A 73 18.89 14.53 3.17
N ARG A 74 19.16 14.36 4.48
CA ARG A 74 20.50 13.96 4.95
C ARG A 74 20.79 12.52 4.52
N TRP A 75 22.09 12.15 4.39
CA TRP A 75 22.52 10.81 3.98
C TRP A 75 21.95 9.68 4.85
N ARG A 76 21.77 9.90 6.18
CA ARG A 76 21.15 8.95 7.11
C ARG A 76 19.68 8.67 6.77
N SER A 77 18.95 9.67 6.32
CA SER A 77 17.58 9.49 5.81
C SER A 77 17.58 8.63 4.55
N TRP A 78 18.54 8.83 3.62
CA TRP A 78 18.70 8.00 2.43
C TRP A 78 18.91 6.53 2.75
N LEU A 79 19.76 6.19 3.74
CA LEU A 79 19.97 4.80 4.13
C LEU A 79 18.70 4.15 4.70
N ARG A 80 18.01 4.85 5.60
CA ARG A 80 16.79 4.32 6.24
C ARG A 80 15.64 4.24 5.25
N GLN A 81 15.34 5.33 4.55
CA GLN A 81 14.27 5.38 3.54
C GLN A 81 14.59 4.45 2.36
N GLY A 82 15.84 4.34 1.97
CA GLY A 82 16.30 3.42 0.93
C GLY A 82 16.04 1.95 1.29
N SER A 83 16.32 1.55 2.52
CA SER A 83 15.99 0.18 2.99
C SER A 83 14.48 -0.09 2.96
N VAL A 84 13.67 0.90 3.35
CA VAL A 84 12.21 0.79 3.25
C VAL A 84 11.77 0.73 1.79
N ALA A 85 12.36 1.55 0.91
CA ALA A 85 12.04 1.57 -0.52
C ALA A 85 12.40 0.24 -1.20
N MET A 86 13.52 -0.38 -0.84
CA MET A 86 13.90 -1.70 -1.37
C MET A 86 12.88 -2.78 -1.02
N LEU A 87 12.25 -2.70 0.14
CA LEU A 87 11.20 -3.63 0.53
C LEU A 87 9.83 -3.22 -0.06
N SER A 88 9.39 -1.98 0.22
CA SER A 88 8.02 -1.56 -0.05
C SER A 88 7.76 -1.12 -1.49
N GLN A 89 8.78 -0.71 -2.23
CA GLN A 89 8.64 -0.33 -3.64
C GLN A 89 9.25 -1.38 -4.55
N PHE A 90 10.54 -1.72 -4.38
CA PHE A 90 11.19 -2.68 -5.25
C PHE A 90 10.65 -4.10 -5.03
N GLY A 91 10.79 -4.68 -3.83
CA GLY A 91 10.40 -6.06 -3.56
C GLY A 91 8.90 -6.29 -3.75
N TYR A 92 8.07 -5.42 -3.18
CA TYR A 92 6.61 -5.52 -3.31
C TYR A 92 6.14 -5.44 -4.77
N LEU A 93 6.52 -4.38 -5.47
CA LEU A 93 6.03 -4.17 -6.84
C LEU A 93 6.57 -5.22 -7.81
N LEU A 94 7.85 -5.63 -7.66
CA LEU A 94 8.40 -6.70 -8.49
C LEU A 94 7.56 -7.97 -8.36
N MET A 95 7.25 -8.38 -7.15
CA MET A 95 6.49 -9.61 -6.91
C MET A 95 5.04 -9.51 -7.40
N ILE A 96 4.38 -8.36 -7.24
CA ILE A 96 3.03 -8.13 -7.79
C ILE A 96 3.06 -8.22 -9.32
N PHE A 97 3.96 -7.48 -9.97
CA PHE A 97 4.01 -7.43 -11.44
C PHE A 97 4.43 -8.76 -12.07
N GLU A 98 5.39 -9.49 -11.46
CA GLU A 98 5.75 -10.84 -11.93
C GLU A 98 4.58 -11.82 -11.75
N GLY A 99 3.84 -11.75 -10.65
CA GLY A 99 2.62 -12.53 -10.46
C GLY A 99 1.60 -12.27 -11.56
N VAL A 100 1.33 -11.00 -11.87
CA VAL A 100 0.39 -10.61 -12.92
C VAL A 100 0.89 -11.05 -14.30
N ARG A 101 2.18 -10.90 -14.59
CA ARG A 101 2.79 -11.39 -15.84
C ARG A 101 2.61 -12.90 -16.03
N LEU A 102 2.63 -13.66 -14.95
CA LEU A 102 2.43 -15.10 -14.95
C LEU A 102 0.95 -15.54 -14.96
N GLY A 103 0.04 -14.58 -15.07
CA GLY A 103 -1.39 -14.83 -15.23
C GLY A 103 -2.24 -14.69 -13.96
N VAL A 104 -1.66 -14.26 -12.83
CA VAL A 104 -2.47 -13.88 -11.65
C VAL A 104 -3.22 -12.59 -11.99
N ASP A 105 -4.55 -12.61 -11.97
CA ASP A 105 -5.32 -11.41 -12.28
C ASP A 105 -5.12 -10.29 -11.24
N GLY A 106 -5.24 -9.04 -11.69
CA GLY A 106 -5.01 -7.87 -10.86
C GLY A 106 -5.93 -7.77 -9.64
N GLY A 107 -7.16 -8.29 -9.74
CA GLY A 107 -8.10 -8.33 -8.62
C GLY A 107 -7.66 -9.30 -7.52
N THR A 108 -7.19 -10.49 -7.89
CA THR A 108 -6.63 -11.48 -6.96
C THR A 108 -5.35 -10.96 -6.32
N ALA A 109 -4.46 -10.33 -7.09
CA ALA A 109 -3.27 -9.68 -6.55
C ALA A 109 -3.62 -8.57 -5.54
N ALA A 110 -4.64 -7.76 -5.82
CA ALA A 110 -5.15 -6.74 -4.91
C ALA A 110 -5.75 -7.34 -3.63
N LEU A 111 -6.46 -8.47 -3.74
CA LEU A 111 -7.02 -9.17 -2.59
C LEU A 111 -5.91 -9.72 -1.67
N ILE A 112 -4.87 -10.34 -2.25
CA ILE A 112 -3.71 -10.80 -1.50
C ILE A 112 -3.03 -9.60 -0.81
N ALA A 113 -2.90 -8.47 -1.51
CA ALA A 113 -2.31 -7.25 -0.95
C ALA A 113 -3.16 -6.66 0.21
N ALA A 114 -4.48 -6.83 0.19
CA ALA A 114 -5.35 -6.40 1.28
C ALA A 114 -5.14 -7.18 2.60
N LEU A 115 -4.41 -8.30 2.58
CA LEU A 115 -3.98 -9.01 3.79
C LEU A 115 -2.80 -8.35 4.51
N GLN A 116 -2.20 -7.30 3.93
CA GLN A 116 -1.05 -6.60 4.50
C GLN A 116 -1.21 -6.24 5.98
N PRO A 117 -2.33 -5.67 6.47
CA PRO A 117 -2.44 -5.30 7.90
C PRO A 117 -2.37 -6.50 8.83
N MET A 118 -2.83 -7.66 8.38
CA MET A 118 -2.77 -8.92 9.15
C MET A 118 -1.32 -9.38 9.28
N LEU A 119 -0.57 -9.34 8.17
CA LEU A 119 0.85 -9.68 8.17
C LEU A 119 1.67 -8.68 8.98
N VAL A 120 1.37 -7.38 8.84
CA VAL A 120 2.02 -6.32 9.66
C VAL A 120 1.77 -6.55 11.13
N ALA A 121 0.55 -6.91 11.55
CA ALA A 121 0.23 -7.19 12.95
C ALA A 121 1.06 -8.36 13.51
N THR A 122 1.28 -9.40 12.70
CA THR A 122 2.08 -10.58 13.08
C THR A 122 3.57 -10.22 13.20
N ILE A 123 4.10 -9.49 12.22
CA ILE A 123 5.51 -9.07 12.20
C ILE A 123 5.75 -8.05 13.33
N ALA A 124 4.86 -7.07 13.51
CA ALA A 124 4.95 -6.06 14.55
C ALA A 124 4.96 -6.67 15.95
N GLY A 125 4.19 -7.74 16.17
CA GLY A 125 4.17 -8.46 17.43
C GLY A 125 5.56 -8.90 17.87
N ARG A 126 6.36 -9.41 16.94
CA ARG A 126 7.72 -9.88 17.23
C ARG A 126 8.76 -8.75 17.35
N PHE A 127 8.61 -7.67 16.59
CA PHE A 127 9.61 -6.59 16.51
C PHE A 127 9.30 -5.38 17.39
N LEU A 128 8.02 -5.15 17.73
CA LEU A 128 7.55 -4.04 18.55
C LEU A 128 7.05 -4.47 19.93
N GLY A 129 7.13 -5.77 20.25
CA GLY A 129 6.66 -6.31 21.54
C GLY A 129 5.12 -6.38 21.67
N GLU A 130 4.39 -6.13 20.60
CA GLU A 130 2.93 -6.24 20.58
C GLU A 130 2.55 -7.72 20.49
N ARG A 131 1.78 -8.24 21.48
CA ARG A 131 1.35 -9.65 21.44
C ARG A 131 0.11 -9.80 20.57
N ALA A 132 0.21 -10.57 19.50
CA ALA A 132 -0.95 -10.98 18.73
C ALA A 132 -1.83 -11.90 19.58
N ASN A 133 -3.11 -11.57 19.73
CA ASN A 133 -4.07 -12.40 20.46
C ASN A 133 -4.67 -13.49 19.53
N VAL A 134 -5.38 -14.46 20.14
CA VAL A 134 -6.00 -15.57 19.42
C VAL A 134 -6.97 -15.12 18.32
N TRP A 135 -7.67 -14.00 18.51
CA TRP A 135 -8.61 -13.48 17.54
C TRP A 135 -7.91 -12.92 16.29
N MET A 136 -6.70 -12.36 16.44
CA MET A 136 -5.88 -11.93 15.32
C MET A 136 -5.45 -13.14 14.47
N TRP A 137 -5.04 -14.24 15.10
CA TRP A 137 -4.71 -15.48 14.41
C TRP A 137 -5.93 -16.09 13.71
N ALA A 138 -7.09 -16.15 14.41
CA ALA A 138 -8.34 -16.62 13.80
C ALA A 138 -8.74 -15.79 12.57
N GLY A 139 -8.68 -14.46 12.68
CA GLY A 139 -8.96 -13.57 11.55
C GLY A 139 -7.99 -13.78 10.37
N MET A 140 -6.70 -14.02 10.65
CA MET A 140 -5.72 -14.34 9.60
C MET A 140 -6.08 -15.65 8.88
N LEU A 141 -6.40 -16.70 9.60
CA LEU A 141 -6.81 -17.98 9.00
C LEU A 141 -8.04 -17.82 8.12
N VAL A 142 -9.06 -17.09 8.59
CA VAL A 142 -10.27 -16.78 7.79
C VAL A 142 -9.89 -15.97 6.55
N GLY A 143 -9.02 -14.95 6.66
CA GLY A 143 -8.55 -14.15 5.53
C GLY A 143 -7.81 -15.00 4.48
N PHE A 144 -6.90 -15.86 4.92
CA PHE A 144 -6.20 -16.77 4.00
C PHE A 144 -7.15 -17.79 3.35
N ALA A 145 -8.13 -18.31 4.08
CA ALA A 145 -9.16 -19.18 3.50
C ALA A 145 -9.96 -18.45 2.42
N GLY A 146 -10.30 -17.17 2.62
CA GLY A 146 -10.93 -16.34 1.61
C GLY A 146 -10.08 -16.19 0.35
N VAL A 147 -8.78 -15.91 0.49
CA VAL A 147 -7.84 -15.86 -0.64
C VAL A 147 -7.75 -17.21 -1.35
N ALA A 148 -7.67 -18.31 -0.61
CA ALA A 148 -7.62 -19.66 -1.20
C ALA A 148 -8.87 -19.96 -2.05
N LEU A 149 -10.07 -19.51 -1.61
CA LEU A 149 -11.31 -19.62 -2.39
C LEU A 149 -11.25 -18.81 -3.69
N VAL A 150 -10.73 -17.57 -3.64
CA VAL A 150 -10.56 -16.75 -4.84
C VAL A 150 -9.58 -17.41 -5.81
N VAL A 151 -8.42 -17.82 -5.34
CA VAL A 151 -7.41 -18.50 -6.16
C VAL A 151 -7.97 -19.77 -6.80
N SER A 152 -8.69 -20.59 -6.03
CA SER A 152 -9.30 -21.82 -6.57
C SER A 152 -10.35 -21.54 -7.65
N GLY A 153 -11.09 -20.44 -7.55
CA GLY A 153 -12.01 -19.99 -8.57
C GLY A 153 -11.34 -19.47 -9.84
N GLN A 154 -10.11 -18.96 -9.72
CA GLN A 154 -9.36 -18.39 -10.86
C GLN A 154 -8.48 -19.40 -11.60
N LEU A 155 -8.03 -20.47 -10.96
CA LEU A 155 -7.10 -21.46 -11.54
C LEU A 155 -7.57 -22.00 -12.90
N ASN A 156 -8.88 -22.17 -13.08
CA ASN A 156 -9.45 -22.70 -14.32
C ASN A 156 -9.63 -21.62 -15.42
N HIS A 157 -9.49 -20.34 -15.07
CA HIS A 157 -9.76 -19.22 -15.99
C HIS A 157 -8.49 -18.47 -16.45
N THR A 158 -7.46 -18.41 -15.63
CA THR A 158 -6.27 -17.58 -15.91
C THR A 158 -5.10 -18.36 -16.47
N GLY A 159 -5.07 -19.70 -16.32
CA GLY A 159 -3.91 -20.53 -16.72
C GLY A 159 -2.64 -20.26 -15.89
N ALA A 160 -2.72 -19.43 -14.86
CA ALA A 160 -1.59 -19.13 -14.00
C ALA A 160 -1.16 -20.38 -13.21
N PRO A 161 0.13 -20.71 -13.15
CA PRO A 161 0.59 -21.82 -12.33
C PRO A 161 0.39 -21.49 -10.84
N LEU A 162 0.02 -22.49 -10.04
CA LEU A 162 -0.32 -22.30 -8.62
C LEU A 162 0.79 -21.56 -7.84
N TRP A 163 2.04 -21.84 -8.12
CA TRP A 163 3.17 -21.18 -7.45
C TRP A 163 3.24 -19.66 -7.73
N ALA A 164 2.69 -19.17 -8.86
CA ALA A 164 2.70 -17.74 -9.19
C ALA A 164 1.91 -16.92 -8.16
N TYR A 165 0.91 -17.50 -7.50
CA TYR A 165 0.15 -16.84 -6.44
C TYR A 165 0.97 -16.61 -5.16
N ALA A 166 2.11 -17.32 -4.99
CA ALA A 166 3.04 -17.05 -3.90
C ALA A 166 3.80 -15.72 -4.08
N LEU A 167 3.95 -15.23 -5.33
CA LEU A 167 4.66 -13.97 -5.59
C LEU A 167 3.96 -12.77 -4.93
N PRO A 168 2.66 -12.51 -5.14
CA PRO A 168 1.97 -11.46 -4.41
C PRO A 168 2.07 -11.60 -2.88
N VAL A 169 2.06 -12.82 -2.34
CA VAL A 169 2.23 -13.06 -0.89
C VAL A 169 3.62 -12.60 -0.42
N VAL A 170 4.67 -12.98 -1.14
CA VAL A 170 6.05 -12.51 -0.86
C VAL A 170 6.13 -10.99 -0.97
N GLY A 171 5.49 -10.41 -1.99
CA GLY A 171 5.40 -8.96 -2.14
C GLY A 171 4.80 -8.29 -0.91
N VAL A 172 3.68 -8.81 -0.41
CA VAL A 172 3.01 -8.27 0.79
C VAL A 172 3.87 -8.44 2.05
N LEU A 173 4.64 -9.50 2.17
CA LEU A 173 5.62 -9.66 3.26
C LEU A 173 6.72 -8.60 3.17
N CYS A 174 7.23 -8.29 1.98
CA CYS A 174 8.17 -7.19 1.75
C CYS A 174 7.55 -5.84 2.17
N LEU A 175 6.34 -5.53 1.70
CA LEU A 175 5.63 -4.30 2.03
C LEU A 175 5.36 -4.18 3.54
N GLY A 176 4.91 -5.27 4.18
CA GLY A 176 4.66 -5.34 5.61
C GLY A 176 5.92 -5.12 6.43
N THR A 177 7.01 -5.77 6.07
CA THR A 177 8.32 -5.60 6.71
C THR A 177 8.82 -4.17 6.56
N GLY A 178 8.72 -3.58 5.37
CA GLY A 178 9.06 -2.17 5.13
C GLY A 178 8.24 -1.22 6.01
N THR A 179 6.93 -1.49 6.16
CA THR A 179 6.02 -0.70 7.02
C THR A 179 6.43 -0.77 8.50
N VAL A 180 6.77 -1.95 9.01
CA VAL A 180 7.24 -2.13 10.39
C VAL A 180 8.56 -1.40 10.61
N LEU A 181 9.49 -1.50 9.66
CA LEU A 181 10.78 -0.84 9.71
C LEU A 181 10.64 0.69 9.73
N GLN A 182 9.74 1.22 8.89
CA GLN A 182 9.42 2.65 8.86
C GLN A 182 8.86 3.15 10.20
N ARG A 183 7.97 2.38 10.85
CA ARG A 183 7.45 2.68 12.19
C ARG A 183 8.55 2.65 13.25
N ARG A 184 9.39 1.60 13.24
CA ARG A 184 10.47 1.42 14.22
C ARG A 184 11.49 2.56 14.19
N TRP A 185 11.79 3.11 13.02
CA TRP A 185 12.80 4.16 12.87
C TRP A 185 12.27 5.58 13.08
N HIS A 186 10.97 5.77 13.37
CA HIS A 186 10.34 7.08 13.64
C HIS A 186 10.81 8.15 12.65
N MET A 187 10.67 7.88 11.36
CA MET A 187 11.15 8.77 10.31
C MET A 187 10.27 10.03 10.23
N HIS A 188 10.91 11.20 10.23
CA HIS A 188 10.25 12.52 10.25
C HIS A 188 10.46 13.28 8.94
N ASP A 189 10.88 12.59 7.88
CA ASP A 189 11.07 13.21 6.57
C ASP A 189 9.74 13.72 6.02
N ASP A 190 9.79 14.85 5.31
CA ASP A 190 8.63 15.38 4.59
C ASP A 190 8.18 14.36 3.53
N LEU A 191 6.89 14.37 3.24
CA LEU A 191 6.29 13.43 2.31
C LEU A 191 6.93 13.48 0.92
N LEU A 192 7.15 14.69 0.38
CA LEU A 192 7.78 14.86 -0.93
C LEU A 192 9.21 14.30 -0.92
N GLN A 193 9.97 14.55 0.15
CA GLN A 193 11.30 13.98 0.35
C GLN A 193 11.26 12.45 0.39
N THR A 194 10.33 11.86 1.16
CA THR A 194 10.16 10.40 1.27
C THR A 194 9.84 9.78 -0.08
N LEU A 195 8.87 10.35 -0.82
CA LEU A 195 8.51 9.88 -2.16
C LEU A 195 9.66 9.97 -3.14
N THR A 196 10.40 11.08 -3.11
CA THR A 196 11.55 11.29 -3.98
C THR A 196 12.63 10.25 -3.69
N MET A 197 12.99 10.04 -2.41
CA MET A 197 13.97 9.02 -2.02
C MET A 197 13.52 7.61 -2.42
N HIS A 198 12.26 7.25 -2.14
CA HIS A 198 11.72 5.95 -2.50
C HIS A 198 11.74 5.72 -4.02
N SER A 199 11.34 6.74 -4.80
CA SER A 199 11.29 6.64 -6.26
C SER A 199 12.69 6.54 -6.88
N ILE A 200 13.67 7.28 -6.37
CA ILE A 200 15.06 7.22 -6.86
C ILE A 200 15.68 5.86 -6.52
N VAL A 201 15.55 5.38 -5.28
CA VAL A 201 16.15 4.11 -4.85
C VAL A 201 15.51 2.94 -5.60
N ALA A 202 14.18 2.90 -5.67
CA ALA A 202 13.48 1.84 -6.40
C ALA A 202 13.81 1.90 -7.91
N GLY A 203 13.82 3.10 -8.50
CA GLY A 203 14.17 3.32 -9.89
C GLY A 203 15.59 2.86 -10.20
N ALA A 204 16.57 3.19 -9.36
CA ALA A 204 17.93 2.73 -9.50
C ALA A 204 18.04 1.20 -9.41
N ALA A 205 17.33 0.58 -8.46
CA ALA A 205 17.31 -0.87 -8.29
C ALA A 205 16.67 -1.58 -9.50
N PHE A 206 15.51 -1.10 -9.97
CA PHE A 206 14.85 -1.65 -11.16
C PHE A 206 15.71 -1.46 -12.41
N MET A 207 16.30 -0.28 -12.60
CA MET A 207 17.16 -0.01 -13.74
C MET A 207 18.42 -0.89 -13.73
N LEU A 208 19.04 -1.08 -12.55
CA LEU A 208 20.18 -1.99 -12.42
C LEU A 208 19.80 -3.43 -12.80
N VAL A 209 18.67 -3.94 -12.32
CA VAL A 209 18.20 -5.28 -12.69
C VAL A 209 17.83 -5.35 -14.18
N ALA A 210 17.22 -4.29 -14.72
CA ALA A 210 16.92 -4.20 -16.14
C ALA A 210 18.18 -4.24 -17.02
N LEU A 211 19.24 -3.52 -16.64
CA LEU A 211 20.52 -3.55 -17.32
C LEU A 211 21.17 -4.94 -17.26
N VAL A 212 21.20 -5.58 -16.10
CA VAL A 212 21.77 -6.93 -15.93
C VAL A 212 21.00 -7.98 -16.74
N ARG A 213 19.67 -7.83 -16.87
CA ARG A 213 18.82 -8.73 -17.66
C ARG A 213 18.76 -8.40 -19.16
N GLY A 214 19.41 -7.32 -19.62
CA GLY A 214 19.27 -6.83 -20.99
C GLY A 214 17.88 -6.27 -21.33
N GLN A 215 17.12 -5.86 -20.32
CA GLN A 215 15.74 -5.38 -20.40
C GLN A 215 15.61 -3.87 -20.15
N ALA A 216 16.70 -3.10 -20.22
CA ALA A 216 16.72 -1.67 -19.96
C ALA A 216 16.29 -0.81 -21.17
N ALA A 217 16.02 -1.43 -22.32
CA ALA A 217 15.64 -0.73 -23.52
C ALA A 217 14.41 0.17 -23.30
N VAL A 218 14.40 1.33 -23.96
CA VAL A 218 13.25 2.23 -23.93
C VAL A 218 12.06 1.51 -24.58
N PRO A 219 10.87 1.49 -23.93
CA PRO A 219 9.68 0.92 -24.53
C PRO A 219 9.38 1.55 -25.89
N THR A 220 9.18 0.75 -26.91
CA THR A 220 8.96 1.22 -28.29
C THR A 220 7.49 1.32 -28.65
N THR A 221 6.60 0.69 -27.88
CA THR A 221 5.16 0.65 -28.16
C THR A 221 4.40 1.70 -27.36
N VAL A 222 3.36 2.25 -27.97
CA VAL A 222 2.49 3.25 -27.33
C VAL A 222 1.76 2.64 -26.13
N GLU A 223 1.36 1.38 -26.23
CA GLU A 223 0.63 0.65 -25.18
C GLU A 223 1.44 0.54 -23.90
N LEU A 224 2.75 0.27 -23.99
CA LEU A 224 3.63 0.23 -22.83
C LEU A 224 3.81 1.61 -22.19
N TRP A 225 3.96 2.66 -23.00
CA TRP A 225 4.02 4.02 -22.48
C TRP A 225 2.70 4.44 -21.82
N LEU A 226 1.54 4.08 -22.39
CA LEU A 226 0.26 4.33 -21.76
C LEU A 226 0.15 3.63 -20.40
N ALA A 227 0.60 2.36 -20.29
CA ALA A 227 0.64 1.65 -19.01
C ALA A 227 1.59 2.32 -18.00
N ILE A 228 2.77 2.76 -18.43
CA ILE A 228 3.74 3.47 -17.57
C ILE A 228 3.15 4.81 -17.08
N LEU A 229 2.61 5.62 -17.99
CA LEU A 229 2.03 6.92 -17.65
C LEU A 229 0.77 6.78 -16.78
N TRP A 230 -0.03 5.74 -16.99
CA TRP A 230 -1.12 5.35 -16.13
C TRP A 230 -0.63 5.10 -14.69
N LEU A 231 0.41 4.30 -14.55
CA LEU A 231 1.00 3.99 -13.24
C LEU A 231 1.61 5.22 -12.57
N VAL A 232 2.26 6.10 -13.32
CA VAL A 232 2.83 7.35 -12.79
C VAL A 232 1.74 8.32 -12.39
N GLY A 233 0.78 8.58 -13.28
CA GLY A 233 -0.23 9.61 -13.09
C GLY A 233 -1.29 9.21 -12.05
N LEU A 234 -1.96 8.05 -12.27
CA LEU A 234 -3.07 7.66 -11.41
C LEU A 234 -2.58 7.00 -10.12
N SER A 235 -1.77 5.94 -10.24
CA SER A 235 -1.39 5.15 -9.06
C SER A 235 -0.37 5.89 -8.19
N SER A 236 0.70 6.45 -8.77
CA SER A 236 1.76 7.08 -7.99
C SER A 236 1.39 8.48 -7.53
N LEU A 237 1.11 9.40 -8.45
CA LEU A 237 0.85 10.80 -8.09
C LEU A 237 -0.57 10.99 -7.55
N GLY A 238 -1.59 10.51 -8.28
CA GLY A 238 -2.98 10.65 -7.89
C GLY A 238 -3.31 9.90 -6.61
N GLY A 239 -2.97 8.61 -6.54
CA GLY A 239 -3.22 7.77 -5.38
C GLY A 239 -2.53 8.30 -4.13
N TYR A 240 -1.28 8.73 -4.25
CA TYR A 240 -0.53 9.22 -3.11
C TYR A 240 -0.99 10.61 -2.63
N LEU A 241 -1.30 11.51 -3.54
CA LEU A 241 -1.84 12.84 -3.19
C LEU A 241 -3.15 12.71 -2.42
N LEU A 242 -4.05 11.85 -2.90
CA LEU A 242 -5.33 11.59 -2.23
C LEU A 242 -5.15 10.86 -0.91
N TYR A 243 -4.24 9.89 -0.82
CA TYR A 243 -3.89 9.20 0.42
C TYR A 243 -3.49 10.22 1.51
N VAL A 244 -2.62 11.15 1.18
CA VAL A 244 -2.16 12.18 2.13
C VAL A 244 -3.28 13.15 2.49
N THR A 245 -4.03 13.60 1.50
CA THR A 245 -5.14 14.56 1.70
C THR A 245 -6.19 13.97 2.65
N VAL A 246 -6.63 12.73 2.39
CA VAL A 246 -7.63 12.06 3.22
C VAL A 246 -7.05 11.68 4.59
N THR A 247 -5.77 11.27 4.66
CA THR A 247 -5.11 10.97 5.94
C THR A 247 -5.02 12.21 6.83
N ARG A 248 -4.70 13.37 6.27
CA ARG A 248 -4.61 14.64 7.03
C ARG A 248 -5.97 15.11 7.54
N SER A 249 -7.03 14.89 6.78
CA SER A 249 -8.37 15.33 7.14
C SER A 249 -9.13 14.36 8.06
N HIS A 250 -8.92 13.04 7.92
CA HIS A 250 -9.73 12.02 8.62
C HIS A 250 -8.90 10.95 9.36
N GLY A 251 -7.58 11.04 9.27
CA GLY A 251 -6.66 10.14 9.97
C GLY A 251 -6.36 8.83 9.22
N ALA A 252 -5.26 8.19 9.62
CA ALA A 252 -4.74 6.99 8.96
C ALA A 252 -5.69 5.78 9.08
N THR A 253 -6.44 5.67 10.19
CA THR A 253 -7.40 4.57 10.40
C THR A 253 -8.54 4.62 9.39
N PHE A 254 -9.04 5.82 9.08
CA PHE A 254 -10.09 6.00 8.08
C PHE A 254 -9.60 5.57 6.69
N VAL A 255 -8.41 6.06 6.29
CA VAL A 255 -7.80 5.67 5.00
C VAL A 255 -7.56 4.17 4.92
N SER A 256 -7.02 3.55 5.96
CA SER A 256 -6.82 2.09 5.98
C SER A 256 -8.13 1.34 5.77
N THR A 257 -9.25 1.85 6.32
CA THR A 257 -10.56 1.25 6.10
C THR A 257 -11.02 1.39 4.65
N LEU A 258 -10.79 2.54 4.01
CA LEU A 258 -11.11 2.75 2.60
C LEU A 258 -10.32 1.82 1.68
N LEU A 259 -9.05 1.57 1.98
CA LEU A 259 -8.20 0.71 1.16
C LEU A 259 -8.66 -0.76 1.13
N TYR A 260 -9.52 -1.20 2.05
CA TYR A 260 -10.17 -2.52 1.93
C TYR A 260 -11.19 -2.60 0.77
N LEU A 261 -11.58 -1.48 0.20
CA LEU A 261 -12.39 -1.44 -1.02
C LEU A 261 -11.53 -1.64 -2.29
N THR A 262 -10.20 -1.65 -2.17
CA THR A 262 -9.29 -1.85 -3.32
C THR A 262 -9.55 -3.17 -4.07
N PRO A 263 -9.67 -4.35 -3.44
CA PRO A 263 -9.90 -5.59 -4.16
C PRO A 263 -11.19 -5.60 -4.98
N PRO A 264 -12.38 -5.29 -4.42
CA PRO A 264 -13.59 -5.26 -5.22
C PRO A 264 -13.54 -4.21 -6.33
N THR A 265 -12.94 -3.04 -6.08
CA THR A 265 -12.78 -2.00 -7.10
C THR A 265 -11.86 -2.46 -8.22
N THR A 266 -10.74 -3.12 -7.89
CA THR A 266 -9.82 -3.67 -8.89
C THR A 266 -10.49 -4.79 -9.70
N MET A 267 -11.19 -5.72 -9.05
CA MET A 267 -11.91 -6.81 -9.75
C MET A 267 -12.96 -6.25 -10.71
N LEU A 268 -13.75 -5.27 -10.27
CA LEU A 268 -14.72 -4.60 -11.13
C LEU A 268 -14.03 -3.92 -12.31
N TRP A 269 -12.91 -3.26 -12.09
CA TRP A 269 -12.19 -2.55 -13.14
C TRP A 269 -11.55 -3.51 -14.15
N VAL A 270 -10.93 -4.60 -13.67
CA VAL A 270 -10.35 -5.67 -14.51
C VAL A 270 -11.44 -6.35 -15.34
N TRP A 271 -12.62 -6.59 -14.74
CA TRP A 271 -13.77 -7.11 -15.48
C TRP A 271 -14.25 -6.14 -16.58
N LEU A 272 -14.42 -4.86 -16.25
CA LEU A 272 -14.91 -3.85 -17.21
C LEU A 272 -13.93 -3.60 -18.35
N MET A 273 -12.61 -3.57 -18.07
CA MET A 273 -11.59 -3.25 -19.07
C MET A 273 -11.14 -4.46 -19.88
N PHE A 274 -11.09 -5.63 -19.26
CA PHE A 274 -10.46 -6.80 -19.86
C PHE A 274 -11.41 -7.99 -20.03
N GLY A 275 -12.66 -7.89 -19.57
CA GLY A 275 -13.64 -8.96 -19.68
C GLY A 275 -13.32 -10.20 -18.81
N VAL A 276 -12.41 -10.09 -17.83
CA VAL A 276 -12.07 -11.19 -16.93
C VAL A 276 -13.25 -11.49 -16.01
N PRO A 277 -13.90 -12.67 -16.12
CA PRO A 277 -15.09 -12.96 -15.34
C PRO A 277 -14.77 -13.11 -13.86
N VAL A 278 -15.60 -12.51 -13.01
CA VAL A 278 -15.55 -12.74 -11.56
C VAL A 278 -16.33 -14.00 -11.25
N SER A 279 -15.65 -15.05 -10.79
CA SER A 279 -16.32 -16.30 -10.42
C SER A 279 -17.14 -16.15 -9.14
N VAL A 280 -18.16 -16.99 -8.96
CA VAL A 280 -18.93 -17.04 -7.69
C VAL A 280 -18.01 -17.32 -6.50
N LEU A 281 -17.04 -18.23 -6.67
CA LEU A 281 -16.01 -18.51 -5.66
C LEU A 281 -15.16 -17.27 -5.38
N GLY A 282 -14.89 -16.42 -6.38
CA GLY A 282 -14.21 -15.14 -6.23
C GLY A 282 -14.99 -14.18 -5.33
N ILE A 283 -16.30 -14.06 -5.55
CA ILE A 283 -17.17 -13.20 -4.71
C ILE A 283 -17.24 -13.71 -3.28
N VAL A 284 -17.48 -15.02 -3.09
CA VAL A 284 -17.55 -15.64 -1.77
C VAL A 284 -16.20 -15.52 -1.05
N GLY A 285 -15.10 -15.83 -1.72
CA GLY A 285 -13.76 -15.73 -1.17
C GLY A 285 -13.40 -14.30 -0.76
N MET A 286 -13.80 -13.31 -1.53
CA MET A 286 -13.61 -11.88 -1.19
C MET A 286 -14.42 -11.50 0.06
N ALA A 287 -15.67 -11.96 0.20
CA ALA A 287 -16.47 -11.73 1.40
C ALA A 287 -15.84 -12.40 2.64
N VAL A 288 -15.34 -13.63 2.50
CA VAL A 288 -14.64 -14.35 3.59
C VAL A 288 -13.34 -13.63 3.96
N ALA A 289 -12.54 -13.19 2.99
CA ALA A 289 -11.33 -12.43 3.25
C ALA A 289 -11.62 -11.11 3.97
N ALA A 290 -12.66 -10.38 3.56
CA ALA A 290 -13.11 -9.15 4.23
C ALA A 290 -13.54 -9.41 5.68
N ALA A 291 -14.25 -10.52 5.95
CA ALA A 291 -14.60 -10.92 7.31
C ALA A 291 -13.34 -11.22 8.17
N GLY A 292 -12.36 -11.94 7.62
CA GLY A 292 -11.07 -12.17 8.27
C GLY A 292 -10.34 -10.88 8.66
N VAL A 293 -10.28 -9.92 7.74
CA VAL A 293 -9.72 -8.59 7.98
C VAL A 293 -10.48 -7.85 9.08
N ALA A 294 -11.83 -7.86 9.06
CA ALA A 294 -12.65 -7.22 10.07
C ALA A 294 -12.40 -7.81 11.47
N ILE A 295 -12.23 -9.14 11.59
CA ILE A 295 -11.88 -9.80 12.86
C ILE A 295 -10.53 -9.28 13.39
N VAL A 296 -9.49 -9.22 12.53
CA VAL A 296 -8.16 -8.72 12.95
C VAL A 296 -8.24 -7.28 13.42
N LEU A 297 -8.91 -6.41 12.67
CA LEU A 297 -9.02 -4.99 13.02
C LEU A 297 -9.79 -4.76 14.35
N THR A 298 -10.86 -5.52 14.57
CA THR A 298 -11.61 -5.43 15.83
C THR A 298 -10.79 -5.93 17.00
N ALA A 299 -10.02 -7.00 16.82
CA ALA A 299 -9.11 -7.52 17.82
C ALA A 299 -8.00 -6.52 18.18
N GLN A 300 -7.39 -5.85 17.19
CA GLN A 300 -6.38 -4.79 17.41
C GLN A 300 -6.94 -3.61 18.22
N ARG A 301 -8.15 -3.14 17.89
CA ARG A 301 -8.80 -2.03 18.61
C ARG A 301 -9.06 -2.35 20.09
N ARG A 302 -9.41 -3.62 20.42
CA ARG A 302 -9.62 -4.06 21.80
C ARG A 302 -8.33 -4.06 22.62
N VAL A 303 -7.23 -4.53 22.03
CA VAL A 303 -5.90 -4.53 22.69
C VAL A 303 -5.43 -3.10 22.95
N GLY A 304 -5.54 -2.19 21.97
CA GLY A 304 -5.16 -0.79 22.13
C GLY A 304 -5.96 -0.05 23.22
N ARG A 305 -7.26 -0.33 23.36
CA ARG A 305 -8.08 0.24 24.43
C ARG A 305 -7.71 -0.28 25.83
N ALA A 306 -7.39 -1.56 25.95
CA ALA A 306 -7.00 -2.15 27.24
C ALA A 306 -5.69 -1.55 27.77
N SER A 307 -4.72 -1.26 26.91
CA SER A 307 -3.44 -0.64 27.30
C SER A 307 -3.61 0.81 27.77
N VAL A 308 -4.50 1.59 27.17
CA VAL A 308 -4.79 2.97 27.57
C VAL A 308 -5.50 3.03 28.93
N VAL A 309 -6.44 2.11 29.20
CA VAL A 309 -7.15 2.03 30.50
C VAL A 309 -6.21 1.55 31.61
N GLY A 310 -5.30 0.62 31.33
CA GLY A 310 -4.28 0.16 32.29
C GLY A 310 -3.34 1.28 32.73
N HIS A 311 -2.88 2.13 31.81
CA HIS A 311 -1.98 3.26 32.12
C HIS A 311 -2.66 4.37 32.96
N ARG A 312 -3.98 4.55 32.83
CA ARG A 312 -4.73 5.51 33.66
C ARG A 312 -4.91 5.02 35.11
N ARG A 313 -4.94 3.72 35.36
CA ARG A 313 -5.09 3.15 36.69
C ARG A 313 -3.79 3.10 37.51
N THR A 314 -2.63 3.23 36.87
CA THR A 314 -1.32 3.16 37.53
C THR A 314 -0.67 4.52 37.80
N ARG A 315 -1.36 5.65 37.61
CA ARG A 315 -0.93 6.93 38.16
C ARG A 315 -1.39 6.96 39.62
N PRO A 316 -0.46 6.87 40.62
CA PRO A 316 -0.80 7.12 42.03
C PRO A 316 -1.27 8.55 42.15
N GLY A 317 -2.31 8.74 42.91
CA GLY A 317 -2.95 10.02 43.14
C GLY A 317 -1.96 11.09 43.56
N ASP A 318 -2.20 12.29 43.04
CA ASP A 318 -1.78 13.53 43.62
C ASP A 318 -2.59 13.72 44.91
N GLU A 319 -2.14 13.03 45.98
CA GLU A 319 -2.67 13.27 47.31
C GLU A 319 -2.10 14.59 47.83
N SER A 320 -2.94 15.61 47.70
CA SER A 320 -3.12 16.65 48.73
C SER A 320 -1.87 16.99 49.57
N GLN A 321 -1.18 18.08 49.19
CA GLN A 321 -0.54 18.94 50.17
C GLN A 321 -1.57 19.98 50.61
N GLU A 322 -2.27 19.72 51.69
CA GLU A 322 -2.92 20.74 52.50
C GLU A 322 -1.82 21.49 53.28
N PRO A 323 -1.79 22.82 53.27
CA PRO A 323 -0.88 23.58 54.11
C PRO A 323 -1.48 23.72 55.53
N ALA A 324 -0.66 23.38 56.53
CA ALA A 324 -0.84 23.81 57.91
C ALA A 324 -0.26 25.19 58.14
#